data_fd3e62ee21316da800c32e2a06a0ddc6
#
_entry.id   fd3e62ee21316da800c32e2a06a0ddc6
#
_cell.length_a   1.000
_cell.length_b   1.000
_cell.length_c   1.000
_cell.angle_alpha   90.00
_cell.angle_beta   90.00
_cell.angle_gamma   90.00
#
_symmetry.space_group_name_H-M   'P 1'
#
loop_
_entity.id
_entity.type
_entity.pdbx_description
1 polymer ?
#
loop_
_entity_poly.entity_id
_entity_poly.type
_entity_poly.pdbx_seq_one_letter_code
_entity_poly.pdbx_strand_id
1 'polypeptide(L)'
;AHQLLTASLFRYQAHLFLYLESVGTALAPDGLSPLLDALLCPWPAAVGEALPRRWVAMQPYFYHDIPTTAGDWLRERHSGAQHGRIAVLKPDKWCSYMEYHLKLVSEGLLEGDRWHLISVQENLLFSYLEEPRTHVNIRHQPGVPSAELQEWLAVDPESHFEHFAKEQQGPDAPNFVYLPRCAGTHE
;
A
#
# COMPACT_ATOMS: atom_id res chain seq x y z
N ALA A 1 -0.03 17.24 20.77
CA ALA A 1 -0.20 15.83 21.10
C ALA A 1 -0.46 15.08 19.82
N HIS A 2 0.29 14.02 19.57
CA HIS A 2 0.06 13.11 18.44
C HIS A 2 -0.93 12.05 18.90
N GLN A 3 -1.94 11.79 18.12
CA GLN A 3 -2.85 10.68 18.38
C GLN A 3 -2.66 9.63 17.29
N LEU A 4 -2.17 8.47 17.67
CA LEU A 4 -2.14 7.30 16.81
C LEU A 4 -3.57 6.79 16.62
N LEU A 5 -4.00 6.64 15.39
CA LEU A 5 -5.31 6.10 15.02
C LEU A 5 -5.20 4.61 14.73
N THR A 6 -4.27 4.26 13.86
CA THR A 6 -4.06 2.88 13.39
C THR A 6 -2.58 2.62 13.23
N ALA A 7 -2.18 1.42 13.62
CA ALA A 7 -0.86 0.87 13.33
C ALA A 7 -1.00 -0.60 12.94
N SER A 8 -0.29 -1.02 11.92
CA SER A 8 -0.21 -2.43 11.53
C SER A 8 1.17 -2.75 11.00
N LEU A 9 1.78 -3.76 11.58
CA LEU A 9 3.09 -4.26 11.24
C LEU A 9 2.97 -5.60 10.51
N PHE A 10 3.53 -5.68 9.33
CA PHE A 10 3.55 -6.86 8.49
C PHE A 10 4.98 -7.31 8.23
N ARG A 11 5.16 -8.57 7.86
CA ARG A 11 6.48 -9.14 7.61
C ARG A 11 6.53 -9.88 6.27
N TYR A 12 7.61 -9.66 5.55
CA TYR A 12 8.03 -10.50 4.44
C TYR A 12 9.49 -10.88 4.59
N GLN A 13 9.76 -12.14 4.86
CA GLN A 13 11.13 -12.65 5.13
C GLN A 13 11.81 -11.85 6.25
N ALA A 14 12.89 -11.11 5.95
CA ALA A 14 13.62 -10.25 6.89
C ALA A 14 13.16 -8.77 6.84
N HIS A 15 12.15 -8.44 6.06
CA HIS A 15 11.65 -7.07 5.91
C HIS A 15 10.35 -6.87 6.69
N LEU A 16 10.23 -5.70 7.29
CA LEU A 16 9.01 -5.27 7.98
C LEU A 16 8.38 -4.12 7.20
N PHE A 17 7.05 -4.13 7.15
CA PHE A 17 6.23 -3.09 6.55
C PHE A 17 5.30 -2.54 7.63
N LEU A 18 5.42 -1.25 7.89
CA LEU A 18 4.64 -0.57 8.90
C LEU A 18 3.68 0.41 8.26
N TYR A 19 2.40 0.23 8.53
CA TYR A 19 1.36 1.20 8.21
C TYR A 19 0.97 1.96 9.46
N LEU A 20 0.92 3.30 9.36
CA LEU A 20 0.58 4.19 10.46
C LEU A 20 -0.42 5.25 10.01
N GLU A 21 -1.42 5.52 10.84
CA GLU A 21 -2.27 6.70 10.74
C GLU A 21 -2.21 7.49 12.04
N SER A 22 -2.09 8.80 11.93
CA SER A 22 -2.07 9.68 13.09
C SER A 22 -2.76 11.01 12.80
N VAL A 23 -3.30 11.63 13.85
CA VAL A 23 -3.79 13.00 13.78
C VAL A 23 -2.68 13.96 14.17
N GLY A 24 -2.53 15.04 13.42
CA GLY A 24 -1.51 16.06 13.64
C GLY A 24 -0.23 15.80 12.84
N THR A 25 0.91 15.97 13.45
CA THR A 25 2.20 15.71 12.79
C THR A 25 2.41 14.22 12.57
N ALA A 26 2.92 13.84 11.41
CA ALA A 26 3.26 12.46 11.11
C ALA A 26 4.16 11.87 12.23
N LEU A 27 3.82 10.68 12.68
CA LEU A 27 4.64 9.95 13.64
C LEU A 27 5.84 9.36 12.93
N ALA A 28 7.02 9.64 13.46
CA ALA A 28 8.21 8.92 13.05
C ALA A 28 8.12 7.48 13.58
N PRO A 29 8.44 6.46 12.79
CA PRO A 29 8.42 5.08 13.25
C PRO A 29 9.55 4.79 14.26
N ASP A 30 10.64 5.53 14.20
CA ASP A 30 11.73 5.43 15.17
C ASP A 30 11.25 5.83 16.57
N GLY A 31 11.50 4.96 17.52
CA GLY A 31 11.08 5.16 18.92
C GLY A 31 9.66 4.71 19.25
N LEU A 32 8.87 4.22 18.30
CA LEU A 32 7.58 3.59 18.59
C LEU A 32 7.74 2.31 19.44
N SER A 33 8.81 1.57 19.19
CA SER A 33 9.17 0.38 19.95
C SER A 33 10.70 0.27 20.08
N PRO A 34 11.29 0.62 21.23
CA PRO A 34 12.73 0.50 21.45
C PRO A 34 13.27 -0.92 21.24
N LEU A 35 12.46 -1.94 21.54
CA LEU A 35 12.84 -3.34 21.30
C LEU A 35 12.93 -3.64 19.81
N LEU A 36 11.96 -3.18 19.03
CA LEU A 36 11.95 -3.35 17.58
C LEU A 36 13.13 -2.60 16.96
N ASP A 37 13.36 -1.36 17.36
CA ASP A 37 14.47 -0.54 16.84
C ASP A 37 15.85 -1.18 17.11
N ALA A 38 16.00 -1.88 18.24
CA ALA A 38 17.22 -2.60 18.56
C ALA A 38 17.45 -3.85 17.69
N LEU A 39 16.40 -4.42 17.11
CA LEU A 39 16.47 -5.61 16.27
C LEU A 39 16.60 -5.29 14.78
N LEU A 40 16.24 -4.07 14.37
CA LEU A 40 16.29 -3.67 12.97
C LEU A 40 17.72 -3.41 12.51
N CYS A 41 18.10 -4.06 11.42
CA CYS A 41 19.31 -3.70 10.69
C CYS A 41 19.06 -2.38 9.93
N PRO A 42 19.92 -1.38 10.07
CA PRO A 42 19.72 -0.12 9.37
C PRO A 42 19.94 -0.27 7.86
N TRP A 43 19.12 0.41 7.10
CA TRP A 43 19.33 0.67 5.68
C TRP A 43 20.51 1.64 5.49
N PRO A 44 21.21 1.59 4.37
CA PRO A 44 22.18 2.62 4.03
C PRO A 44 21.59 4.02 4.13
N ALA A 45 22.42 5.01 4.42
CA ALA A 45 22.01 6.41 4.33
C ALA A 45 21.52 6.75 2.92
N ALA A 46 20.48 7.58 2.82
CA ALA A 46 20.09 8.10 1.52
C ALA A 46 21.15 9.08 0.99
N VAL A 47 21.09 9.35 -0.31
CA VAL A 47 21.96 10.35 -0.93
C VAL A 47 21.74 11.70 -0.22
N GLY A 48 22.82 12.25 0.34
CA GLY A 48 22.79 13.50 1.10
C GLY A 48 22.50 13.37 2.60
N GLU A 49 22.20 12.17 3.09
CA GLU A 49 22.07 11.89 4.52
C GLU A 49 23.39 11.39 5.13
N ALA A 50 23.64 11.77 6.38
CA ALA A 50 24.85 11.35 7.09
C ALA A 50 24.72 10.03 7.84
N LEU A 51 23.50 9.59 8.14
CA LEU A 51 23.23 8.47 9.01
C LEU A 51 22.39 7.38 8.32
N PRO A 52 22.65 6.10 8.59
CA PRO A 52 21.79 5.00 8.21
C PRO A 52 20.39 5.13 8.81
N ARG A 53 19.39 4.62 8.09
CA ARG A 53 17.97 4.67 8.48
C ARG A 53 17.46 3.29 8.88
N ARG A 54 16.69 3.19 9.94
CA ARG A 54 15.97 1.95 10.26
C ARG A 54 14.71 1.78 9.45
N TRP A 55 14.07 2.89 9.15
CA TRP A 55 12.85 2.93 8.37
C TRP A 55 13.03 3.76 7.11
N VAL A 56 12.45 3.32 6.03
CA VAL A 56 12.40 4.02 4.75
C VAL A 56 10.95 4.32 4.44
N ALA A 57 10.61 5.61 4.30
CA ALA A 57 9.27 6.01 3.95
C ALA A 57 8.94 5.56 2.52
N MET A 58 7.84 4.86 2.36
CA MET A 58 7.27 4.58 1.05
C MET A 58 6.38 5.75 0.62
N GLN A 59 6.45 6.14 -0.64
CA GLN A 59 5.63 7.22 -1.17
C GLN A 59 4.21 6.73 -1.43
N PRO A 60 3.20 7.25 -0.72
CA PRO A 60 1.81 7.00 -1.07
C PRO A 60 1.51 7.60 -2.45
N TYR A 61 0.93 6.84 -3.35
CA TYR A 61 0.54 7.37 -4.65
C TYR A 61 -0.92 7.12 -4.99
N PHE A 62 -1.57 6.19 -4.29
CA PHE A 62 -2.93 5.84 -4.57
C PHE A 62 -3.71 5.53 -3.28
N TYR A 63 -4.87 6.15 -3.16
CA TYR A 63 -5.90 5.84 -2.19
C TYR A 63 -7.19 5.57 -2.94
N HIS A 64 -7.90 4.49 -2.63
CA HIS A 64 -9.17 4.18 -3.27
C HIS A 64 -10.30 5.13 -2.83
N ASP A 65 -10.40 5.37 -1.54
CA ASP A 65 -11.39 6.30 -0.97
C ASP A 65 -10.70 7.10 0.14
N ILE A 66 -10.37 8.36 -0.15
CA ILE A 66 -9.71 9.23 0.83
C ILE A 66 -10.73 9.75 1.81
N PRO A 67 -10.62 9.42 3.10
CA PRO A 67 -11.48 9.98 4.12
C PRO A 67 -11.35 11.51 4.18
N THR A 68 -12.49 12.20 4.19
CA THR A 68 -12.52 13.67 4.14
C THR A 68 -12.76 14.31 5.49
N THR A 69 -13.26 13.57 6.46
CA THR A 69 -13.56 14.09 7.80
C THR A 69 -12.80 13.34 8.89
N ALA A 70 -12.62 14.00 10.05
CA ALA A 70 -12.03 13.35 11.20
C ALA A 70 -12.84 12.13 11.68
N GLY A 71 -14.16 12.17 11.55
CA GLY A 71 -15.03 11.05 11.88
C GLY A 71 -14.81 9.84 10.98
N ASP A 72 -14.52 10.07 9.71
CA ASP A 72 -14.19 8.99 8.77
C ASP A 72 -12.85 8.31 9.12
N TRP A 73 -11.89 9.07 9.60
CA TRP A 73 -10.59 8.53 10.06
C TRP A 73 -10.70 7.80 11.40
N LEU A 74 -11.65 8.23 12.24
CA LEU A 74 -11.97 7.60 13.52
C LEU A 74 -12.96 6.45 13.33
N ARG A 75 -12.77 5.63 12.30
CA ARG A 75 -13.62 4.49 12.02
C ARG A 75 -13.91 3.65 13.26
N GLU A 76 -15.11 3.07 13.33
CA GLU A 76 -15.50 2.24 14.45
C GLU A 76 -14.48 1.13 14.70
N ARG A 77 -14.19 0.86 15.96
CA ARG A 77 -13.10 -0.02 16.42
C ARG A 77 -13.19 -1.48 15.97
N HIS A 78 -14.12 -1.81 15.13
CA HIS A 78 -14.37 -3.17 14.66
C HIS A 78 -14.41 -3.27 13.14
N SER A 79 -13.68 -2.39 12.47
CA SER A 79 -13.29 -2.70 11.11
C SER A 79 -12.65 -4.09 11.10
N GLY A 80 -12.95 -4.87 10.10
CA GLY A 80 -12.52 -6.24 10.01
C GLY A 80 -10.99 -6.43 9.98
N ALA A 81 -10.56 -7.54 9.47
CA ALA A 81 -9.15 -7.87 9.39
C ALA A 81 -8.36 -6.85 8.58
N GLN A 82 -7.14 -6.59 9.03
CA GLN A 82 -6.18 -5.72 8.36
C GLN A 82 -5.18 -6.56 7.57
N HIS A 83 -4.99 -6.22 6.32
CA HIS A 83 -4.13 -6.94 5.40
C HIS A 83 -3.03 -6.06 4.84
N GLY A 84 -1.85 -6.64 4.71
CA GLY A 84 -0.75 -6.08 3.93
C GLY A 84 -0.43 -6.99 2.77
N ARG A 85 -0.10 -6.43 1.61
CA ARG A 85 0.43 -7.19 0.49
C ARG A 85 1.51 -6.42 -0.23
N ILE A 86 2.40 -7.13 -0.89
CA ILE A 86 3.44 -6.56 -1.73
C ILE A 86 3.31 -7.03 -3.17
N ALA A 87 3.81 -6.20 -4.08
CA ALA A 87 4.07 -6.53 -5.46
C ALA A 87 5.38 -5.88 -5.91
N VAL A 88 6.01 -6.42 -6.92
CA VAL A 88 7.26 -5.89 -7.48
C VAL A 88 7.01 -5.51 -8.92
N LEU A 89 7.20 -4.24 -9.25
CA LEU A 89 7.13 -3.76 -10.63
C LEU A 89 8.43 -4.08 -11.37
N LYS A 90 8.32 -4.41 -12.65
CA LYS A 90 9.48 -4.39 -13.52
C LYS A 90 10.00 -2.97 -13.64
N PRO A 91 11.31 -2.71 -13.50
CA PRO A 91 11.84 -1.34 -13.46
C PRO A 91 11.49 -0.49 -14.69
N ASP A 92 11.45 -1.11 -15.88
CA ASP A 92 11.07 -0.46 -17.14
C ASP A 92 9.57 -0.18 -17.26
N LYS A 93 8.74 -0.76 -16.40
CA LYS A 93 7.29 -0.59 -16.36
C LYS A 93 6.78 0.36 -15.26
N TRP A 94 7.67 0.83 -14.42
CA TRP A 94 7.30 1.66 -13.28
C TRP A 94 6.52 2.93 -13.68
N CYS A 95 7.07 3.68 -14.64
CA CYS A 95 6.43 4.94 -15.08
C CYS A 95 5.07 4.69 -15.72
N SER A 96 4.96 3.70 -16.61
CA SER A 96 3.69 3.38 -17.28
C SER A 96 2.62 2.90 -16.29
N TYR A 97 3.00 2.08 -15.31
CA TYR A 97 2.09 1.65 -14.26
C TYR A 97 1.50 2.83 -13.47
N MET A 98 2.36 3.77 -13.03
CA MET A 98 1.93 4.95 -12.30
C MET A 98 1.04 5.85 -13.15
N GLU A 99 1.40 6.07 -14.42
CA GLU A 99 0.64 6.90 -15.35
C GLU A 99 -0.77 6.33 -15.58
N TYR A 100 -0.90 5.04 -15.87
CA TYR A 100 -2.19 4.41 -16.07
C TYR A 100 -3.08 4.46 -14.83
N HIS A 101 -2.52 4.23 -13.64
CA HIS A 101 -3.27 4.35 -12.40
C HIS A 101 -3.80 5.77 -12.18
N LEU A 102 -2.98 6.80 -12.42
CA LEU A 102 -3.42 8.20 -12.30
C LEU A 102 -4.51 8.55 -13.31
N LYS A 103 -4.41 8.06 -14.54
CA LYS A 103 -5.46 8.24 -15.57
C LYS A 103 -6.78 7.61 -15.13
N LEU A 104 -6.77 6.35 -14.69
CA LEU A 104 -7.96 5.66 -14.22
C LEU A 104 -8.60 6.37 -13.00
N VAL A 105 -7.79 6.88 -12.08
CA VAL A 105 -8.27 7.68 -10.95
C VAL A 105 -8.92 8.97 -11.43
N SER A 106 -8.32 9.68 -12.40
CA SER A 106 -8.84 10.95 -12.91
C SER A 106 -10.19 10.79 -13.61
N GLU A 107 -10.47 9.64 -14.19
CA GLU A 107 -11.77 9.30 -14.76
C GLU A 107 -12.79 8.75 -13.75
N GLY A 108 -12.40 8.59 -12.48
CA GLY A 108 -13.24 7.98 -11.46
C GLY A 108 -13.52 6.50 -11.68
N LEU A 109 -12.68 5.83 -12.45
CA LEU A 109 -12.85 4.42 -12.78
C LEU A 109 -12.37 3.49 -11.68
N LEU A 110 -11.44 3.94 -10.83
CA LEU A 110 -10.99 3.17 -9.69
C LEU A 110 -11.89 3.44 -8.50
N GLU A 111 -12.79 2.52 -8.25
CA GLU A 111 -13.48 2.41 -6.97
C GLU A 111 -12.88 1.24 -6.22
N GLY A 112 -12.57 1.48 -4.99
CA GLY A 112 -11.95 0.45 -4.20
C GLY A 112 -12.47 0.44 -2.79
N ASP A 113 -11.79 -0.39 -2.06
CA ASP A 113 -12.03 -0.55 -0.65
C ASP A 113 -11.73 0.76 0.07
N ARG A 114 -12.61 1.19 0.92
CA ARG A 114 -12.31 2.20 1.91
C ARG A 114 -11.07 1.71 2.68
N TRP A 115 -10.15 2.57 3.01
CA TRP A 115 -8.89 2.20 3.67
C TRP A 115 -7.92 1.37 2.81
N HIS A 116 -8.03 1.41 1.51
CA HIS A 116 -7.02 0.83 0.63
C HIS A 116 -6.01 1.89 0.19
N LEU A 117 -4.78 1.74 0.67
CA LEU A 117 -3.64 2.55 0.28
C LEU A 117 -2.64 1.71 -0.50
N ILE A 118 -2.08 2.28 -1.57
CA ILE A 118 -0.90 1.74 -2.24
C ILE A 118 0.23 2.75 -2.14
N SER A 119 1.39 2.28 -1.73
CA SER A 119 2.63 3.06 -1.66
C SER A 119 3.76 2.37 -2.39
N VAL A 120 4.76 3.13 -2.77
CA VAL A 120 5.90 2.66 -3.57
C VAL A 120 7.22 3.12 -2.97
N GLN A 121 8.21 2.24 -3.01
CA GLN A 121 9.61 2.54 -2.79
C GLN A 121 10.41 1.83 -3.88
N GLU A 122 11.12 2.61 -4.71
CA GLU A 122 11.75 2.10 -5.92
C GLU A 122 10.73 1.36 -6.80
N ASN A 123 10.87 0.07 -7.01
CA ASN A 123 9.92 -0.76 -7.76
C ASN A 123 9.08 -1.69 -6.86
N LEU A 124 9.19 -1.55 -5.54
CA LEU A 124 8.40 -2.32 -4.58
C LEU A 124 7.13 -1.57 -4.21
N LEU A 125 5.99 -2.20 -4.43
CA LEU A 125 4.68 -1.74 -3.96
C LEU A 125 4.34 -2.39 -2.64
N PHE A 126 3.75 -1.61 -1.74
CA PHE A 126 3.09 -2.10 -0.55
C PHE A 126 1.66 -1.58 -0.52
N SER A 127 0.71 -2.48 -0.33
CA SER A 127 -0.70 -2.13 -0.17
C SER A 127 -1.17 -2.50 1.22
N TYR A 128 -1.90 -1.55 1.85
CA TYR A 128 -2.65 -1.76 3.08
C TYR A 128 -4.14 -1.81 2.76
N LEU A 129 -4.86 -2.73 3.38
CA LEU A 129 -6.28 -3.00 3.12
C LEU A 129 -6.98 -3.36 4.43
N GLU A 130 -8.27 -3.00 4.55
CA GLU A 130 -9.12 -3.43 5.66
C GLU A 130 -10.39 -4.14 5.18
N GLU A 131 -10.91 -5.06 5.98
CA GLU A 131 -12.24 -5.67 5.76
C GLU A 131 -13.37 -4.73 6.26
N PRO A 132 -14.58 -4.75 5.68
CA PRO A 132 -14.95 -5.57 4.52
C PRO A 132 -14.40 -4.97 3.23
N ARG A 133 -13.91 -5.83 2.35
CA ARG A 133 -13.43 -5.40 1.04
C ARG A 133 -14.56 -5.38 0.01
N THR A 134 -14.62 -4.30 -0.76
CA THR A 134 -15.38 -4.26 -2.01
C THR A 134 -14.44 -4.70 -3.13
N HIS A 135 -14.67 -5.83 -3.75
CA HIS A 135 -13.77 -6.37 -4.76
C HIS A 135 -13.82 -5.67 -6.13
N VAL A 136 -14.39 -4.50 -6.21
CA VAL A 136 -14.48 -3.73 -7.46
C VAL A 136 -13.24 -2.86 -7.60
N ASN A 137 -12.29 -3.30 -8.40
CA ASN A 137 -11.10 -2.52 -8.67
C ASN A 137 -11.30 -1.45 -9.75
N ILE A 138 -12.17 -1.71 -10.73
CA ILE A 138 -12.42 -0.78 -11.84
C ILE A 138 -13.93 -0.70 -12.06
N ARG A 139 -14.50 0.50 -11.91
CA ARG A 139 -15.88 0.76 -12.26
C ARG A 139 -15.98 1.07 -13.74
N HIS A 140 -16.68 0.24 -14.48
CA HIS A 140 -17.04 0.51 -15.86
C HIS A 140 -18.56 0.68 -15.98
N GLN A 141 -18.99 1.84 -16.46
CA GLN A 141 -20.41 2.04 -16.79
C GLN A 141 -20.67 1.37 -18.14
N PRO A 142 -21.60 0.40 -18.22
CA PRO A 142 -21.95 -0.23 -19.47
C PRO A 142 -22.38 0.81 -20.51
N GLY A 143 -21.78 0.77 -21.70
CA GLY A 143 -22.11 1.67 -22.80
C GLY A 143 -21.42 3.03 -22.81
N VAL A 144 -20.56 3.33 -21.83
CA VAL A 144 -19.71 4.53 -21.84
C VAL A 144 -18.28 4.10 -22.22
N PRO A 145 -17.78 4.48 -23.40
CA PRO A 145 -16.40 4.21 -23.79
C PRO A 145 -15.44 4.98 -22.88
N SER A 146 -14.41 4.32 -22.39
CA SER A 146 -13.25 4.93 -21.74
C SER A 146 -12.00 4.58 -22.54
N ALA A 147 -11.34 5.60 -23.07
CA ALA A 147 -10.10 5.42 -23.82
C ALA A 147 -8.98 4.92 -22.90
N GLU A 148 -8.88 5.48 -21.71
CA GLU A 148 -7.88 5.14 -20.69
C GLU A 148 -8.03 3.70 -20.20
N LEU A 149 -9.28 3.23 -20.01
CA LEU A 149 -9.53 1.83 -19.68
C LEU A 149 -9.12 0.89 -20.82
N GLN A 150 -9.41 1.26 -22.07
CA GLN A 150 -9.00 0.45 -23.22
C GLN A 150 -7.48 0.43 -23.37
N GLU A 151 -6.80 1.55 -23.18
CA GLU A 151 -5.34 1.63 -23.18
C GLU A 151 -4.75 0.75 -22.07
N TRP A 152 -5.28 0.83 -20.84
CA TRP A 152 -4.84 0.01 -19.72
C TRP A 152 -5.00 -1.49 -19.99
N LEU A 153 -6.16 -1.91 -20.52
CA LEU A 153 -6.40 -3.31 -20.87
C LEU A 153 -5.51 -3.79 -22.02
N ALA A 154 -5.22 -2.89 -22.97
CA ALA A 154 -4.37 -3.22 -24.13
C ALA A 154 -2.89 -3.44 -23.76
N VAL A 155 -2.40 -2.84 -22.68
CA VAL A 155 -1.00 -3.02 -22.25
C VAL A 155 -0.80 -4.25 -21.37
N ASP A 156 -1.84 -5.05 -21.12
CA ASP A 156 -1.81 -6.20 -20.21
C ASP A 156 -1.25 -5.81 -18.83
N PRO A 157 -2.12 -5.42 -17.87
CA PRO A 157 -1.70 -4.96 -16.53
C PRO A 157 -0.76 -5.93 -15.82
N GLU A 158 -0.94 -7.23 -16.01
CA GLU A 158 -0.10 -8.27 -15.44
C GLU A 158 1.35 -8.18 -15.93
N SER A 159 1.56 -7.69 -17.14
CA SER A 159 2.88 -7.54 -17.74
C SER A 159 3.79 -6.55 -17.00
N HIS A 160 3.24 -5.70 -16.15
CA HIS A 160 3.98 -4.72 -15.37
C HIS A 160 4.73 -5.30 -14.17
N PHE A 161 4.37 -6.51 -13.75
CA PHE A 161 4.87 -7.09 -12.51
C PHE A 161 5.91 -8.19 -12.73
N GLU A 162 6.79 -8.32 -11.75
CA GLU A 162 7.53 -9.54 -11.52
C GLU A 162 6.62 -10.56 -10.85
N HIS A 163 6.75 -11.84 -11.21
CA HIS A 163 5.96 -12.90 -10.62
C HIS A 163 6.69 -13.52 -9.43
N PHE A 164 5.99 -13.68 -8.35
CA PHE A 164 6.49 -14.45 -7.22
C PHE A 164 6.43 -15.96 -7.50
N ALA A 165 7.22 -16.74 -6.77
CA ALA A 165 7.13 -18.18 -6.82
C ALA A 165 5.71 -18.65 -6.41
N LYS A 166 5.24 -19.76 -6.99
CA LYS A 166 3.85 -20.24 -6.78
C LYS A 166 3.46 -20.40 -5.31
N GLU A 167 4.41 -20.80 -4.47
CA GLU A 167 4.21 -21.01 -3.04
C GLU A 167 4.01 -19.69 -2.27
N GLN A 168 4.34 -18.57 -2.88
CA GLN A 168 4.24 -17.24 -2.29
C GLN A 168 3.08 -16.42 -2.85
N GLN A 169 2.43 -16.89 -3.92
CA GLN A 169 1.36 -16.15 -4.58
C GLN A 169 0.12 -16.03 -3.68
N GLY A 170 -0.49 -14.84 -3.71
CA GLY A 170 -1.74 -14.60 -3.04
C GLY A 170 -2.97 -15.09 -3.83
N PRO A 171 -4.15 -15.03 -3.23
CA PRO A 171 -5.38 -15.49 -3.87
C PRO A 171 -5.83 -14.63 -5.06
N ASP A 172 -5.39 -13.38 -5.12
CA ASP A 172 -5.90 -12.41 -6.10
C ASP A 172 -5.16 -12.46 -7.44
N ALA A 173 -3.85 -12.73 -7.44
CA ALA A 173 -3.03 -12.81 -8.65
C ALA A 173 -1.62 -13.34 -8.35
N PRO A 174 -0.90 -13.85 -9.36
CA PRO A 174 0.48 -14.31 -9.21
C PRO A 174 1.47 -13.20 -8.85
N ASN A 175 1.06 -11.95 -8.93
CA ASN A 175 1.89 -10.77 -8.70
C ASN A 175 1.86 -10.28 -7.25
N PHE A 176 0.97 -10.81 -6.42
CA PHE A 176 0.81 -10.34 -5.05
C PHE A 176 1.14 -11.40 -4.02
N VAL A 177 1.86 -10.97 -2.98
CA VAL A 177 2.10 -11.78 -1.78
C VAL A 177 1.40 -11.11 -0.60
N TYR A 178 0.50 -11.82 0.06
CA TYR A 178 -0.10 -11.38 1.32
C TYR A 178 0.88 -11.61 2.47
N LEU A 179 0.98 -10.62 3.32
CA LEU A 179 1.96 -10.58 4.39
C LEU A 179 1.31 -10.99 5.73
N PRO A 180 1.94 -11.86 6.52
CA PRO A 180 1.48 -12.08 7.88
C PRO A 180 1.58 -10.78 8.69
N ARG A 181 0.47 -10.42 9.37
CA ARG A 181 0.43 -9.34 10.33
C ARG A 181 1.08 -9.80 11.63
N CYS A 182 2.05 -9.05 12.12
CA CYS A 182 2.82 -9.39 13.31
C CYS A 182 2.33 -8.68 14.56
N ALA A 183 1.85 -7.44 14.40
CA ALA A 183 1.35 -6.61 15.50
C ALA A 183 0.48 -5.47 14.94
N GLY A 184 -0.29 -4.83 15.80
CA GLY A 184 -1.03 -3.63 15.45
C GLY A 184 -1.98 -3.15 16.54
N THR A 185 -2.63 -2.03 16.27
CA THR A 185 -3.79 -1.57 17.04
C THR A 185 -5.01 -2.42 16.67
N HIS A 186 -5.97 -2.53 17.55
CA HIS A 186 -7.23 -3.27 17.31
C HIS A 186 -7.06 -4.81 17.22
N GLU A 187 -6.28 -5.36 18.14
CA GLU A 187 -6.25 -6.79 18.45
C GLU A 187 -7.32 -7.16 19.48
#